data_2e84e6200c7250c1e67cbd3b412b634d
#
_entry.id   2e84e6200c7250c1e67cbd3b412b634d
#
_cell.length_a   1.000
_cell.length_b   1.000
_cell.length_c   1.000
_cell.angle_alpha   90.00
_cell.angle_beta   90.00
_cell.angle_gamma   90.00
#
_symmetry.space_group_name_H-M   'P 1'
#
loop_
_entity.id
_entity.type
_entity.pdbx_description
1 polymer ?
#
loop_
_entity_poly.entity_id
_entity_poly.type
_entity_poly.pdbx_seq_one_letter_code
_entity_poly.pdbx_strand_id
1 'polypeptide(L)'
;MDDDPYRLPSPEERHLDDDPFEAQPLSPEQQHHVDLMRHIAQEVTARTGDNFVLKGGTALLLAYGLPRFSTDLDFDGRRTDVDLTASLRAGAEAAGMPTHNLRTAKNTWAVRRHMVHYRDDAMKPLKVEVSYRQADQIDEADVTVIDGIRTYTIDKLASLKIDALVNRTKARDIFDTSYLLAKYPEAITDTDLQRIDQLIDLIGLNDLEAIMLDDDILKRFDLTDIAVRLVDNTLEMKQRRGL
;
A
#
# COMPACT_ATOMS: atom_id res chain seq x y z
N MET A 1 5.93 -41.81 -14.63
CA MET A 1 5.72 -40.88 -13.52
C MET A 1 6.35 -39.59 -13.96
N ASP A 2 5.52 -38.70 -14.48
CA ASP A 2 5.98 -37.39 -14.96
C ASP A 2 6.10 -36.46 -13.74
N ASP A 3 7.31 -36.37 -13.19
CA ASP A 3 7.69 -35.28 -12.31
C ASP A 3 8.01 -34.06 -13.18
N ASP A 4 6.99 -33.35 -13.62
CA ASP A 4 7.16 -32.02 -14.18
C ASP A 4 7.39 -31.03 -13.02
N PRO A 5 8.63 -30.51 -12.83
CA PRO A 5 8.93 -29.59 -11.74
C PRO A 5 8.22 -28.23 -11.87
N TYR A 6 7.50 -27.99 -12.97
CA TYR A 6 6.72 -26.78 -13.23
C TYR A 6 5.20 -27.02 -13.24
N ARG A 7 4.76 -28.21 -12.83
CA ARG A 7 3.33 -28.48 -12.70
C ARG A 7 2.76 -27.65 -11.55
N LEU A 8 1.92 -26.68 -11.87
CA LEU A 8 1.12 -26.01 -10.87
C LEU A 8 0.26 -27.03 -10.12
N PRO A 9 0.19 -26.98 -8.79
CA PRO A 9 -0.69 -27.84 -8.02
C PRO A 9 -2.13 -27.66 -8.52
N SER A 10 -2.85 -28.76 -8.64
CA SER A 10 -4.27 -28.71 -9.03
C SER A 10 -5.07 -27.92 -7.98
N PRO A 11 -6.24 -27.35 -8.33
CA PRO A 11 -7.10 -26.66 -7.37
C PRO A 11 -7.42 -27.51 -6.12
N GLU A 12 -7.43 -28.84 -6.25
CA GLU A 12 -7.70 -29.80 -5.17
C GLU A 12 -6.46 -30.04 -4.28
N GLU A 13 -5.25 -29.78 -4.77
CA GLU A 13 -3.99 -29.90 -4.04
C GLU A 13 -3.62 -28.61 -3.30
N ARG A 14 -4.34 -27.51 -3.57
CA ARG A 14 -4.16 -26.24 -2.85
C ARG A 14 -4.98 -26.29 -1.57
N HIS A 15 -4.37 -26.04 -0.44
CA HIS A 15 -5.10 -25.80 0.80
C HIS A 15 -5.86 -24.46 0.67
N LEU A 16 -7.05 -24.51 0.05
CA LEU A 16 -7.91 -23.34 -0.17
C LEU A 16 -8.40 -22.67 1.12
N ASP A 17 -8.15 -23.29 2.27
CA ASP A 17 -8.54 -22.78 3.59
C ASP A 17 -7.50 -21.81 4.20
N ASP A 18 -6.26 -21.77 3.67
CA ASP A 18 -5.22 -20.87 4.18
C ASP A 18 -5.32 -19.50 3.52
N ASP A 19 -5.34 -18.44 4.32
CA ASP A 19 -5.32 -17.06 3.82
C ASP A 19 -3.91 -16.75 3.25
N PRO A 20 -3.73 -16.54 1.93
CA PRO A 20 -2.41 -16.29 1.34
C PRO A 20 -1.79 -15.00 1.85
N PHE A 21 -2.60 -14.14 2.46
CA PHE A 21 -2.17 -12.91 3.09
C PHE A 21 -1.80 -13.09 4.57
N GLU A 22 -1.88 -14.31 5.11
CA GLU A 22 -1.35 -14.60 6.43
C GLU A 22 0.17 -14.57 6.38
N ALA A 23 0.75 -13.57 7.03
CA ALA A 23 2.18 -13.35 7.03
C ALA A 23 2.79 -13.71 8.37
N GLN A 24 4.07 -14.07 8.35
CA GLN A 24 4.87 -14.10 9.57
C GLN A 24 4.81 -12.72 10.27
N PRO A 25 4.77 -12.66 11.62
CA PRO A 25 4.75 -11.41 12.36
C PRO A 25 5.87 -10.45 11.92
N LEU A 26 5.59 -9.16 11.97
CA LEU A 26 6.62 -8.14 11.75
C LEU A 26 7.73 -8.27 12.79
N SER A 27 8.97 -8.00 12.40
CA SER A 27 10.05 -7.88 13.38
C SER A 27 9.76 -6.73 14.36
N PRO A 28 10.35 -6.74 15.58
CA PRO A 28 10.20 -5.62 16.51
C PRO A 28 10.54 -4.26 15.90
N GLU A 29 11.58 -4.20 15.05
CA GLU A 29 11.96 -2.96 14.36
C GLU A 29 10.91 -2.53 13.35
N GLN A 30 10.35 -3.48 12.59
CA GLN A 30 9.28 -3.18 11.63
C GLN A 30 8.01 -2.72 12.36
N GLN A 31 7.68 -3.36 13.49
CA GLN A 31 6.53 -2.96 14.31
C GLN A 31 6.72 -1.53 14.85
N HIS A 32 7.87 -1.22 15.41
CA HIS A 32 8.19 0.15 15.86
C HIS A 32 8.07 1.17 14.71
N HIS A 33 8.51 0.80 13.50
CA HIS A 33 8.38 1.69 12.34
C HIS A 33 6.91 1.93 11.97
N VAL A 34 6.07 0.88 12.02
CA VAL A 34 4.62 0.99 11.77
C VAL A 34 3.96 1.86 12.85
N ASP A 35 4.32 1.69 14.11
CA ASP A 35 3.79 2.49 15.22
C ASP A 35 4.17 3.97 15.07
N LEU A 36 5.42 4.26 14.66
CA LEU A 36 5.85 5.61 14.33
C LEU A 36 5.02 6.22 13.20
N MET A 37 4.84 5.48 12.10
CA MET A 37 4.03 5.94 10.97
C MET A 37 2.58 6.23 11.38
N ARG A 38 1.98 5.37 12.20
CA ARG A 38 0.62 5.53 12.71
C ARG A 38 0.47 6.82 13.52
N HIS A 39 1.33 7.04 14.52
CA HIS A 39 1.27 8.24 15.37
C HIS A 39 1.53 9.52 14.56
N ILE A 40 2.47 9.49 13.62
CA ILE A 40 2.70 10.64 12.74
C ILE A 40 1.47 10.92 11.88
N ALA A 41 0.83 9.91 11.29
CA ALA A 41 -0.35 10.12 10.46
C ALA A 41 -1.53 10.68 11.27
N GLN A 42 -1.72 10.21 12.50
CA GLN A 42 -2.72 10.73 13.45
C GLN A 42 -2.45 12.20 13.80
N GLU A 43 -1.21 12.55 14.15
CA GLU A 43 -0.83 13.94 14.47
C GLU A 43 -0.90 14.88 13.26
N VAL A 44 -0.60 14.38 12.06
CA VAL A 44 -0.85 15.13 10.82
C VAL A 44 -2.34 15.46 10.68
N THR A 45 -3.21 14.46 10.83
CA THR A 45 -4.66 14.66 10.77
C THR A 45 -5.14 15.66 11.83
N ALA A 46 -4.74 15.44 13.08
CA ALA A 46 -5.22 16.25 14.22
C ALA A 46 -4.81 17.73 14.13
N ARG A 47 -3.61 18.00 13.61
CA ARG A 47 -3.03 19.37 13.61
C ARG A 47 -3.29 20.13 12.32
N THR A 48 -3.56 19.43 11.21
CA THR A 48 -3.66 20.09 9.90
C THR A 48 -5.07 20.00 9.28
N GLY A 49 -5.99 19.34 9.97
CA GLY A 49 -7.39 19.23 9.53
C GLY A 49 -7.52 18.50 8.19
N ASP A 50 -8.11 19.18 7.22
CA ASP A 50 -8.43 18.61 5.91
C ASP A 50 -7.30 18.75 4.86
N ASN A 51 -6.13 19.27 5.26
CA ASN A 51 -5.11 19.63 4.28
C ASN A 51 -4.37 18.44 3.67
N PHE A 52 -4.21 17.33 4.42
CA PHE A 52 -3.47 16.16 3.95
C PHE A 52 -4.30 14.89 4.00
N VAL A 53 -4.16 14.06 2.97
CA VAL A 53 -4.83 12.75 2.87
C VAL A 53 -3.76 11.68 2.68
N LEU A 54 -3.71 10.72 3.59
CA LEU A 54 -2.79 9.58 3.49
C LEU A 54 -3.19 8.68 2.32
N LYS A 55 -2.19 8.23 1.56
CA LYS A 55 -2.38 7.35 0.41
C LYS A 55 -1.36 6.22 0.34
N GLY A 56 -1.45 5.42 -0.71
CA GLY A 56 -0.46 4.40 -1.03
C GLY A 56 -0.57 3.14 -0.17
N GLY A 57 0.51 2.35 -0.14
CA GLY A 57 0.54 1.09 0.61
C GLY A 57 0.43 1.28 2.12
N THR A 58 0.91 2.41 2.64
CA THR A 58 0.81 2.70 4.07
C THR A 58 -0.62 3.07 4.48
N ALA A 59 -1.40 3.71 3.62
CA ALA A 59 -2.83 3.90 3.86
C ALA A 59 -3.57 2.56 3.97
N LEU A 60 -3.30 1.64 3.04
CA LEU A 60 -3.86 0.28 3.10
C LEU A 60 -3.40 -0.48 4.36
N LEU A 61 -2.13 -0.37 4.76
CA LEU A 61 -1.60 -1.00 5.97
C LEU A 61 -2.26 -0.46 7.24
N LEU A 62 -2.32 0.86 7.41
CA LEU A 62 -2.76 1.50 8.66
C LEU A 62 -4.28 1.51 8.83
N ALA A 63 -5.04 1.59 7.74
CA ALA A 63 -6.49 1.77 7.77
C ALA A 63 -7.29 0.56 7.28
N TYR A 64 -6.71 -0.30 6.43
CA TYR A 64 -7.45 -1.38 5.78
C TYR A 64 -6.80 -2.76 5.92
N GLY A 65 -5.84 -2.92 6.83
CA GLY A 65 -5.31 -4.22 7.22
C GLY A 65 -4.40 -4.91 6.20
N LEU A 66 -3.83 -4.17 5.23
CA LEU A 66 -2.85 -4.74 4.29
C LEU A 66 -1.67 -5.36 5.07
N PRO A 67 -1.38 -6.66 4.94
CA PRO A 67 -0.45 -7.33 5.85
C PRO A 67 1.03 -7.14 5.52
N ARG A 68 1.35 -6.57 4.36
CA ARG A 68 2.74 -6.32 4.01
C ARG A 68 3.29 -5.05 4.66
N PHE A 69 4.57 -5.11 5.01
CA PHE A 69 5.28 -3.95 5.55
C PHE A 69 5.37 -2.80 4.52
N SER A 70 5.24 -1.57 5.00
CA SER A 70 5.47 -0.34 4.25
C SER A 70 6.47 0.54 4.99
N THR A 71 7.28 1.29 4.24
CA THR A 71 8.43 2.04 4.78
C THR A 71 8.27 3.55 4.77
N ASP A 72 7.26 4.06 4.05
CA ASP A 72 7.14 5.48 3.76
C ASP A 72 5.73 5.98 4.09
N LEU A 73 5.59 7.23 4.45
CA LEU A 73 4.30 7.94 4.52
C LEU A 73 4.15 8.82 3.29
N ASP A 74 3.14 8.53 2.48
CA ASP A 74 2.81 9.31 1.29
C ASP A 74 1.46 10.00 1.46
N PHE A 75 1.43 11.32 1.29
CA PHE A 75 0.23 12.13 1.37
C PHE A 75 -0.05 12.87 0.07
N ASP A 76 -1.32 13.14 -0.22
CA ASP A 76 -1.71 14.24 -1.08
C ASP A 76 -2.05 15.45 -0.21
N GLY A 77 -1.58 16.62 -0.63
CA GLY A 77 -1.80 17.88 0.09
C GLY A 77 -2.56 18.89 -0.76
N ARG A 78 -3.47 19.65 -0.13
CA ARG A 78 -4.23 20.72 -0.76
C ARG A 78 -3.44 22.02 -0.87
N ARG A 79 -2.74 22.38 0.20
CA ARG A 79 -2.08 23.67 0.34
C ARG A 79 -0.61 23.51 0.66
N THR A 80 0.22 24.26 -0.01
CA THR A 80 1.68 24.23 0.16
C THR A 80 2.19 25.09 1.34
N ASP A 81 1.36 25.97 1.88
CA ASP A 81 1.72 26.85 3.00
C ASP A 81 1.54 26.20 4.39
N VAL A 82 1.00 25.00 4.47
CA VAL A 82 0.88 24.23 5.72
C VAL A 82 2.16 23.45 5.97
N ASP A 83 2.78 23.65 7.14
CA ASP A 83 4.00 22.97 7.55
C ASP A 83 3.70 21.71 8.38
N LEU A 84 4.36 20.61 8.03
CA LEU A 84 4.25 19.31 8.73
C LEU A 84 5.23 19.15 9.89
N THR A 85 6.22 20.00 10.02
CA THR A 85 7.35 19.79 10.97
C THR A 85 6.87 19.55 12.39
N ALA A 86 5.89 20.33 12.86
CA ALA A 86 5.33 20.18 14.20
C ALA A 86 4.60 18.84 14.39
N SER A 87 3.80 18.41 13.39
CA SER A 87 3.09 17.13 13.40
C SER A 87 4.04 15.95 13.39
N LEU A 88 5.12 16.01 12.59
CA LEU A 88 6.13 14.94 12.50
C LEU A 88 6.85 14.76 13.83
N ARG A 89 7.20 15.86 14.53
CA ARG A 89 7.81 15.80 15.86
C ARG A 89 6.85 15.23 16.90
N ALA A 90 5.64 15.77 16.95
CA ALA A 90 4.63 15.32 17.92
C ALA A 90 4.28 13.83 17.74
N GLY A 91 4.14 13.35 16.51
CA GLY A 91 3.89 11.93 16.23
C GLY A 91 5.06 11.04 16.66
N ALA A 92 6.29 11.46 16.44
CA ALA A 92 7.46 10.72 16.89
C ALA A 92 7.58 10.70 18.44
N GLU A 93 7.26 11.79 19.11
CA GLU A 93 7.19 11.85 20.58
C GLU A 93 6.08 10.93 21.11
N ALA A 94 4.88 10.95 20.50
CA ALA A 94 3.76 10.10 20.88
C ALA A 94 4.07 8.60 20.71
N ALA A 95 4.87 8.25 19.69
CA ALA A 95 5.38 6.89 19.50
C ALA A 95 6.51 6.50 20.47
N GLY A 96 6.95 7.40 21.37
CA GLY A 96 8.11 7.17 22.23
C GLY A 96 9.45 7.16 21.48
N MET A 97 9.50 7.73 20.29
CA MET A 97 10.66 7.75 19.38
C MET A 97 11.00 9.17 18.96
N PRO A 98 11.49 10.02 19.91
CA PRO A 98 11.77 11.41 19.61
C PRO A 98 12.77 11.53 18.45
N THR A 99 12.53 12.51 17.59
CA THR A 99 13.38 12.72 16.42
C THR A 99 14.73 13.34 16.80
N HIS A 100 15.83 12.70 16.40
CA HIS A 100 17.17 13.30 16.54
C HIS A 100 17.42 14.34 15.46
N ASN A 101 16.97 14.08 14.26
CA ASN A 101 17.11 14.98 13.12
C ASN A 101 15.88 14.90 12.21
N LEU A 102 15.31 16.04 11.91
CA LEU A 102 14.22 16.21 10.96
C LEU A 102 14.66 17.20 9.88
N ARG A 103 14.82 16.75 8.65
CA ARG A 103 15.23 17.61 7.55
C ARG A 103 14.24 17.55 6.38
N THR A 104 14.06 18.68 5.71
CA THR A 104 13.36 18.73 4.43
C THR A 104 14.34 18.38 3.31
N ALA A 105 14.20 17.18 2.75
CA ALA A 105 15.09 16.68 1.69
C ALA A 105 14.69 17.18 0.30
N LYS A 106 13.42 17.57 0.12
CA LYS A 106 12.89 18.16 -1.12
C LYS A 106 11.79 19.17 -0.78
N ASN A 107 11.82 20.32 -1.44
CA ASN A 107 10.78 21.34 -1.32
C ASN A 107 10.60 22.02 -2.68
N THR A 108 9.58 21.59 -3.40
CA THR A 108 9.18 22.13 -4.71
C THR A 108 7.70 22.49 -4.67
N TRP A 109 7.20 23.18 -5.67
CA TRP A 109 5.77 23.46 -5.79
C TRP A 109 4.90 22.20 -5.86
N ALA A 110 5.46 21.09 -6.38
CA ALA A 110 4.72 19.85 -6.61
C ALA A 110 4.94 18.78 -5.53
N VAL A 111 6.07 18.84 -4.81
CA VAL A 111 6.45 17.77 -3.85
C VAL A 111 7.25 18.35 -2.69
N ARG A 112 6.87 17.99 -1.47
CA ARG A 112 7.67 18.20 -0.27
C ARG A 112 8.03 16.84 0.32
N ARG A 113 9.32 16.66 0.70
CA ARG A 113 9.79 15.41 1.31
C ARG A 113 10.56 15.72 2.59
N HIS A 114 10.16 15.07 3.66
CA HIS A 114 10.85 15.10 4.95
C HIS A 114 11.51 13.74 5.21
N MET A 115 12.65 13.77 5.89
CA MET A 115 13.34 12.59 6.41
C MET A 115 13.35 12.71 7.93
N VAL A 116 12.70 11.76 8.60
CA VAL A 116 12.55 11.70 10.05
C VAL A 116 13.52 10.66 10.59
N HIS A 117 14.59 11.10 11.23
CA HIS A 117 15.57 10.23 11.90
C HIS A 117 15.13 10.06 13.35
N TYR A 118 14.75 8.87 13.75
CA TYR A 118 14.18 8.55 15.06
C TYR A 118 14.98 7.52 15.86
N ARG A 119 16.00 6.89 15.25
CA ARG A 119 16.93 5.94 15.88
C ARG A 119 18.35 6.17 15.36
N ASP A 120 19.34 5.87 16.20
CA ASP A 120 20.76 6.00 15.85
C ASP A 120 21.29 4.77 15.11
N ASP A 121 20.63 3.63 15.25
CA ASP A 121 20.99 2.38 14.60
C ASP A 121 20.45 2.30 13.15
N ALA A 122 21.09 1.52 12.36
CA ALA A 122 21.08 1.39 10.91
C ALA A 122 19.72 1.32 10.18
N MET A 123 18.58 1.56 10.80
CA MET A 123 17.32 1.70 10.09
C MET A 123 17.28 3.00 9.27
N LYS A 124 16.85 2.85 8.03
CA LYS A 124 16.64 4.02 7.16
C LYS A 124 15.67 5.00 7.83
N PRO A 125 15.92 6.31 7.72
CA PRO A 125 14.99 7.31 8.23
C PRO A 125 13.62 7.13 7.58
N LEU A 126 12.55 7.41 8.33
CA LEU A 126 11.20 7.43 7.76
C LEU A 126 11.11 8.57 6.74
N LYS A 127 10.75 8.21 5.51
CA LYS A 127 10.46 9.18 4.46
C LYS A 127 8.98 9.56 4.56
N VAL A 128 8.73 10.87 4.66
CA VAL A 128 7.38 11.44 4.57
C VAL A 128 7.32 12.33 3.34
N GLU A 129 6.50 11.96 2.36
CA GLU A 129 6.36 12.70 1.12
C GLU A 129 4.94 13.26 0.99
N VAL A 130 4.84 14.51 0.59
CA VAL A 130 3.58 15.16 0.21
C VAL A 130 3.62 15.53 -1.26
N SER A 131 2.62 15.07 -2.00
CA SER A 131 2.37 15.46 -3.38
C SER A 131 1.27 16.53 -3.42
N TYR A 132 1.55 17.63 -4.11
CA TYR A 132 0.57 18.70 -4.38
C TYR A 132 0.09 18.71 -5.84
N ARG A 133 0.47 17.66 -6.62
CA ARG A 133 0.16 17.61 -8.06
C ARG A 133 -1.32 17.51 -8.36
N GLN A 134 -2.09 16.98 -7.43
CA GLN A 134 -3.53 16.76 -7.55
C GLN A 134 -4.30 17.53 -6.46
N ALA A 135 -3.76 18.63 -5.97
CA ALA A 135 -4.35 19.41 -4.87
C ALA A 135 -5.83 19.77 -5.12
N ASP A 136 -6.17 20.17 -6.35
CA ASP A 136 -7.53 20.55 -6.75
C ASP A 136 -8.45 19.34 -7.06
N GLN A 137 -7.89 18.10 -7.04
CA GLN A 137 -8.62 16.87 -7.37
C GLN A 137 -8.95 16.02 -6.14
N ILE A 138 -8.59 16.51 -4.94
CA ILE A 138 -8.94 15.81 -3.71
C ILE A 138 -10.43 16.08 -3.42
N ASP A 139 -11.28 15.08 -3.69
CA ASP A 139 -12.70 15.13 -3.38
C ASP A 139 -12.94 14.61 -1.96
N GLU A 140 -13.75 15.34 -1.16
CA GLU A 140 -14.12 14.89 0.18
C GLU A 140 -14.95 13.60 0.18
N ALA A 141 -15.68 13.32 -0.91
CA ALA A 141 -16.38 12.05 -1.09
C ALA A 141 -15.45 10.84 -1.15
N ASP A 142 -14.21 11.06 -1.61
CA ASP A 142 -13.16 10.03 -1.69
C ASP A 142 -12.35 9.89 -0.39
N VAL A 143 -12.67 10.66 0.67
CA VAL A 143 -11.87 10.74 1.89
C VAL A 143 -12.65 10.25 3.10
N THR A 144 -11.97 9.59 4.03
CA THR A 144 -12.52 9.13 5.30
C THR A 144 -11.50 9.31 6.43
N VAL A 145 -11.94 9.12 7.68
CA VAL A 145 -11.06 9.09 8.86
C VAL A 145 -11.22 7.73 9.53
N ILE A 146 -10.13 6.97 9.61
CA ILE A 146 -10.07 5.66 10.25
C ILE A 146 -8.98 5.71 11.32
N ASP A 147 -9.31 5.35 12.55
CA ASP A 147 -8.39 5.37 13.71
C ASP A 147 -7.65 6.72 13.89
N GLY A 148 -8.35 7.83 13.60
CA GLY A 148 -7.77 9.17 13.67
C GLY A 148 -6.85 9.55 12.51
N ILE A 149 -6.76 8.73 11.48
CA ILE A 149 -5.97 8.96 10.27
C ILE A 149 -6.91 9.37 9.13
N ARG A 150 -6.70 10.57 8.57
CA ARG A 150 -7.38 11.01 7.37
C ARG A 150 -6.74 10.35 6.14
N THR A 151 -7.49 9.52 5.46
CA THR A 151 -7.04 8.70 4.32
C THR A 151 -8.09 8.66 3.22
N TYR A 152 -7.72 8.18 2.05
CA TYR A 152 -8.71 7.89 1.02
C TYR A 152 -9.59 6.70 1.41
N THR A 153 -10.83 6.68 0.89
CA THR A 153 -11.73 5.52 0.94
C THR A 153 -11.09 4.31 0.26
N ILE A 154 -11.57 3.12 0.58
CA ILE A 154 -11.05 1.89 -0.03
C ILE A 154 -11.26 1.89 -1.55
N ASP A 155 -12.38 2.41 -2.04
CA ASP A 155 -12.68 2.53 -3.47
C ASP A 155 -11.65 3.39 -4.20
N LYS A 156 -11.31 4.55 -3.61
CA LYS A 156 -10.28 5.43 -4.16
C LYS A 156 -8.89 4.80 -4.12
N LEU A 157 -8.53 4.16 -3.02
CA LEU A 157 -7.24 3.47 -2.91
C LEU A 157 -7.13 2.31 -3.90
N ALA A 158 -8.21 1.56 -4.12
CA ALA A 158 -8.26 0.50 -5.12
C ALA A 158 -8.00 1.04 -6.53
N SER A 159 -8.73 2.08 -6.94
CA SER A 159 -8.51 2.74 -8.23
C SER A 159 -7.07 3.23 -8.39
N LEU A 160 -6.49 3.90 -7.39
CA LEU A 160 -5.09 4.37 -7.42
C LEU A 160 -4.08 3.22 -7.50
N LYS A 161 -4.36 2.07 -6.88
CA LYS A 161 -3.50 0.89 -6.93
C LYS A 161 -3.56 0.18 -8.28
N ILE A 162 -4.73 0.08 -8.86
CA ILE A 162 -4.91 -0.49 -10.19
C ILE A 162 -4.27 0.41 -11.25
N ASP A 163 -4.39 1.74 -11.13
CA ASP A 163 -3.64 2.67 -11.96
C ASP A 163 -2.12 2.46 -11.87
N ALA A 164 -1.61 2.27 -10.65
CA ALA A 164 -0.19 2.01 -10.46
C ALA A 164 0.23 0.65 -11.05
N LEU A 165 -0.58 -0.40 -10.86
CA LEU A 165 -0.36 -1.74 -11.43
C LEU A 165 -0.26 -1.67 -12.96
N VAL A 166 -1.26 -1.08 -13.61
CA VAL A 166 -1.32 -1.03 -15.08
C VAL A 166 -0.20 -0.16 -15.69
N ASN A 167 0.19 0.92 -15.00
CA ASN A 167 1.18 1.86 -15.56
C ASN A 167 2.64 1.46 -15.30
N ARG A 168 2.95 0.66 -14.28
CA ARG A 168 4.35 0.34 -13.92
C ARG A 168 4.62 -1.09 -13.47
N THR A 169 3.62 -1.88 -13.19
CA THR A 169 3.63 -3.31 -12.82
C THR A 169 4.78 -3.70 -11.89
N LYS A 170 4.78 -3.14 -10.66
CA LYS A 170 5.78 -3.49 -9.65
C LYS A 170 5.24 -4.55 -8.71
N ALA A 171 6.13 -5.31 -8.08
CA ALA A 171 5.83 -6.37 -7.12
C ALA A 171 4.76 -5.98 -6.09
N ARG A 172 4.92 -4.82 -5.45
CA ARG A 172 3.96 -4.34 -4.44
C ARG A 172 2.62 -3.90 -5.03
N ASP A 173 2.57 -3.48 -6.29
CA ASP A 173 1.32 -3.12 -6.94
C ASP A 173 0.52 -4.39 -7.28
N ILE A 174 1.20 -5.49 -7.68
CA ILE A 174 0.61 -6.83 -7.87
C ILE A 174 0.04 -7.33 -6.53
N PHE A 175 0.85 -7.33 -5.47
CA PHE A 175 0.44 -7.77 -4.14
C PHE A 175 -0.76 -6.99 -3.61
N ASP A 176 -0.71 -5.66 -3.67
CA ASP A 176 -1.78 -4.78 -3.17
C ASP A 176 -3.09 -4.99 -3.93
N THR A 177 -3.01 -5.19 -5.27
CA THR A 177 -4.20 -5.45 -6.09
C THR A 177 -4.78 -6.83 -5.81
N SER A 178 -3.94 -7.86 -5.64
CA SER A 178 -4.40 -9.20 -5.25
C SER A 178 -5.11 -9.16 -3.89
N TYR A 179 -4.56 -8.45 -2.91
CA TYR A 179 -5.18 -8.23 -1.62
C TYR A 179 -6.56 -7.53 -1.74
N LEU A 180 -6.63 -6.47 -2.55
CA LEU A 180 -7.87 -5.72 -2.75
C LEU A 180 -8.95 -6.56 -3.42
N LEU A 181 -8.62 -7.35 -4.43
CA LEU A 181 -9.55 -8.29 -5.07
C LEU A 181 -10.09 -9.33 -4.09
N ALA A 182 -9.25 -9.82 -3.18
CA ALA A 182 -9.62 -10.84 -2.21
C ALA A 182 -10.45 -10.30 -1.02
N LYS A 183 -10.09 -9.12 -0.50
CA LYS A 183 -10.66 -8.58 0.75
C LYS A 183 -11.70 -7.47 0.54
N TYR A 184 -11.66 -6.78 -0.60
CA TYR A 184 -12.51 -5.63 -0.93
C TYR A 184 -13.02 -5.70 -2.39
N PRO A 185 -13.64 -6.83 -2.82
CA PRO A 185 -14.07 -7.01 -4.21
C PRO A 185 -15.11 -5.96 -4.65
N GLU A 186 -15.87 -5.41 -3.71
CA GLU A 186 -16.84 -4.34 -3.96
C GLU A 186 -16.20 -3.00 -4.34
N ALA A 187 -14.96 -2.76 -3.93
CA ALA A 187 -14.20 -1.55 -4.25
C ALA A 187 -13.62 -1.56 -5.68
N ILE A 188 -13.69 -2.69 -6.38
CA ILE A 188 -13.15 -2.84 -7.74
C ILE A 188 -14.26 -2.56 -8.75
N THR A 189 -14.11 -1.55 -9.59
CA THR A 189 -15.07 -1.26 -10.66
C THR A 189 -14.96 -2.25 -11.81
N ASP A 190 -16.01 -2.35 -12.65
CA ASP A 190 -15.98 -3.20 -13.85
C ASP A 190 -14.88 -2.77 -14.83
N THR A 191 -14.67 -1.46 -14.94
CA THR A 191 -13.59 -0.91 -15.77
C THR A 191 -12.22 -1.31 -15.25
N ASP A 192 -12.00 -1.22 -13.92
CA ASP A 192 -10.74 -1.62 -13.31
C ASP A 192 -10.51 -3.13 -13.44
N LEU A 193 -11.54 -3.93 -13.28
CA LEU A 193 -11.47 -5.37 -13.46
C LEU A 193 -11.05 -5.76 -14.89
N GLN A 194 -11.61 -5.09 -15.91
CA GLN A 194 -11.20 -5.28 -17.31
C GLN A 194 -9.74 -4.87 -17.55
N ARG A 195 -9.25 -3.81 -16.91
CA ARG A 195 -7.85 -3.38 -17.02
C ARG A 195 -6.88 -4.36 -16.39
N ILE A 196 -7.24 -4.94 -15.23
CA ILE A 196 -6.46 -6.00 -14.59
C ILE A 196 -6.40 -7.22 -15.49
N ASP A 197 -7.53 -7.67 -16.04
CA ASP A 197 -7.63 -8.81 -16.93
C ASP A 197 -6.75 -8.63 -18.17
N GLN A 198 -6.83 -7.49 -18.84
CA GLN A 198 -5.98 -7.17 -19.99
C GLN A 198 -4.48 -7.19 -19.64
N LEU A 199 -4.12 -6.74 -18.43
CA LEU A 199 -2.74 -6.79 -17.98
C LEU A 199 -2.28 -8.24 -17.75
N ILE A 200 -3.12 -9.08 -17.14
CA ILE A 200 -2.85 -10.51 -16.93
C ILE A 200 -2.64 -11.22 -18.27
N ASP A 201 -3.50 -10.96 -19.24
CA ASP A 201 -3.39 -11.52 -20.59
C ASP A 201 -2.08 -11.10 -21.30
N LEU A 202 -1.62 -9.86 -21.05
CA LEU A 202 -0.41 -9.31 -21.66
C LEU A 202 0.87 -9.87 -21.04
N ILE A 203 0.92 -10.00 -19.72
CA ILE A 203 2.15 -10.33 -18.96
C ILE A 203 2.24 -11.85 -18.76
N GLY A 204 1.13 -12.50 -18.41
CA GLY A 204 1.08 -13.89 -18.01
C GLY A 204 1.48 -14.15 -16.55
N LEU A 205 1.02 -15.30 -16.03
CA LEU A 205 1.20 -15.65 -14.62
C LEU A 205 2.68 -15.78 -14.21
N ASN A 206 3.49 -16.44 -15.05
CA ASN A 206 4.92 -16.67 -14.71
C ASN A 206 5.71 -15.38 -14.56
N ASP A 207 5.44 -14.38 -15.40
CA ASP A 207 6.14 -13.10 -15.32
C ASP A 207 5.63 -12.26 -14.14
N LEU A 208 4.34 -12.34 -13.78
CA LEU A 208 3.79 -11.72 -12.56
C LEU A 208 4.47 -12.29 -11.31
N GLU A 209 4.64 -13.61 -11.22
CA GLU A 209 5.35 -14.28 -10.14
C GLU A 209 6.82 -13.84 -10.09
N ALA A 210 7.51 -13.86 -11.22
CA ALA A 210 8.91 -13.44 -11.32
C ALA A 210 9.13 -11.99 -10.85
N ILE A 211 8.21 -11.07 -11.20
CA ILE A 211 8.26 -9.68 -10.73
C ILE A 211 8.14 -9.60 -9.20
N MET A 212 7.28 -10.44 -8.60
CA MET A 212 7.08 -10.41 -7.15
C MET A 212 8.27 -10.94 -6.37
N LEU A 213 9.00 -11.91 -6.90
CA LEU A 213 10.19 -12.51 -6.26
C LEU A 213 11.34 -11.53 -6.04
N ASP A 214 11.38 -10.43 -6.78
CA ASP A 214 12.41 -9.40 -6.68
C ASP A 214 12.25 -8.45 -5.46
N ASP A 215 11.11 -8.48 -4.75
CA ASP A 215 10.87 -7.58 -3.60
C ASP A 215 11.06 -8.30 -2.26
N ASP A 216 12.13 -7.97 -1.54
CA ASP A 216 12.46 -8.59 -0.24
C ASP A 216 11.38 -8.43 0.83
N ILE A 217 10.55 -7.39 0.76
CA ILE A 217 9.45 -7.16 1.71
C ILE A 217 8.36 -8.22 1.54
N LEU A 218 8.21 -8.74 0.34
CA LEU A 218 7.17 -9.71 0.01
C LEU A 218 7.59 -11.17 0.26
N LYS A 219 8.88 -11.47 0.42
CA LYS A 219 9.42 -12.84 0.62
C LYS A 219 8.88 -13.59 1.84
N ARG A 220 8.14 -12.93 2.70
CA ARG A 220 7.47 -13.50 3.87
C ARG A 220 6.09 -14.12 3.54
N PHE A 221 5.66 -14.04 2.29
CA PHE A 221 4.39 -14.56 1.78
C PHE A 221 4.64 -15.65 0.75
N ASP A 222 3.64 -16.47 0.49
CA ASP A 222 3.62 -17.35 -0.68
C ASP A 222 3.27 -16.53 -1.93
N LEU A 223 4.32 -16.11 -2.64
CA LEU A 223 4.16 -15.22 -3.80
C LEU A 223 3.55 -15.92 -5.00
N THR A 224 3.75 -17.23 -5.14
CA THR A 224 3.11 -18.05 -6.17
C THR A 224 1.61 -18.10 -5.95
N ASP A 225 1.16 -18.39 -4.73
CA ASP A 225 -0.28 -18.42 -4.42
C ASP A 225 -0.92 -17.04 -4.60
N ILE A 226 -0.25 -15.96 -4.20
CA ILE A 226 -0.77 -14.59 -4.40
C ILE A 226 -0.91 -14.24 -5.88
N ALA A 227 0.07 -14.61 -6.72
CA ALA A 227 -0.01 -14.37 -8.17
C ALA A 227 -1.15 -15.17 -8.81
N VAL A 228 -1.31 -16.43 -8.42
CA VAL A 228 -2.42 -17.28 -8.87
C VAL A 228 -3.77 -16.68 -8.44
N ARG A 229 -3.91 -16.24 -7.20
CA ARG A 229 -5.16 -15.64 -6.71
C ARG A 229 -5.50 -14.33 -7.38
N LEU A 230 -4.50 -13.55 -7.82
CA LEU A 230 -4.78 -12.38 -8.65
C LEU A 230 -5.54 -12.78 -9.90
N VAL A 231 -5.08 -13.83 -10.59
CA VAL A 231 -5.71 -14.34 -11.82
C VAL A 231 -7.09 -14.94 -11.51
N ASP A 232 -7.17 -15.86 -10.55
CA ASP A 232 -8.40 -16.59 -10.21
C ASP A 232 -9.51 -15.62 -9.76
N ASN A 233 -9.21 -14.70 -8.82
CA ASN A 233 -10.18 -13.71 -8.34
C ASN A 233 -10.65 -12.79 -9.48
N THR A 234 -9.76 -12.40 -10.40
CA THR A 234 -10.12 -11.59 -11.56
C THR A 234 -11.12 -12.34 -12.44
N LEU A 235 -10.84 -13.60 -12.77
CA LEU A 235 -11.71 -14.43 -13.61
C LEU A 235 -13.08 -14.70 -12.95
N GLU A 236 -13.07 -15.07 -11.66
CA GLU A 236 -14.31 -15.27 -10.91
C GLU A 236 -15.20 -14.03 -10.85
N MET A 237 -14.58 -12.86 -10.55
CA MET A 237 -15.33 -11.61 -10.50
C MET A 237 -15.93 -11.25 -11.87
N LYS A 238 -15.18 -11.45 -12.97
CA LYS A 238 -15.69 -11.26 -14.33
C LYS A 238 -16.90 -12.16 -14.60
N GLN A 239 -16.78 -13.46 -14.30
CA GLN A 239 -17.89 -14.41 -14.48
C GLN A 239 -19.13 -14.01 -13.68
N ARG A 240 -18.97 -13.63 -12.39
CA ARG A 240 -20.07 -13.18 -11.54
C ARG A 240 -20.74 -11.90 -12.03
N ARG A 241 -20.00 -11.01 -12.70
CA ARG A 241 -20.50 -9.73 -13.23
C ARG A 241 -20.93 -9.80 -14.70
N GLY A 242 -20.71 -10.92 -15.39
CA GLY A 242 -21.08 -11.12 -16.79
C GLY A 242 -20.20 -10.32 -17.77
N LEU A 243 -18.92 -10.14 -17.46
CA LEU A 243 -17.93 -9.40 -18.24
C LEU A 243 -17.07 -10.32 -19.12
#